data_5d6b27504f4592e802ce30f3c0596c1a
#
_entry.id   5d6b27504f4592e802ce30f3c0596c1a
#
_cell.length_a   1.000
_cell.length_b   1.000
_cell.length_c   1.000
_cell.angle_alpha   90.00
_cell.angle_beta   90.00
_cell.angle_gamma   90.00
#
_symmetry.space_group_name_H-M   'P 1'
#
loop_
_entity.id
_entity.type
_entity.pdbx_description
1 polymer ?
#
loop_
_entity_poly.entity_id
_entity_poly.type
_entity_poly.pdbx_seq_one_letter_code
_entity_poly.pdbx_strand_id
1 'polypeptide(L)'
;MVIGYARVSTKLQSLDLQVKQLEEFNCEKVYREKITGTHKERAELKKCLAELKSGDTLVVTKLDRLARNLSEGIEIIDDLFKRNIKVHVINIGVLENTTMGRFFMQCMLSFAEVERNMIVERINEGIENAKNNPNIMLGRPKKYTQMQLDHAVELLNSNSYKNVSRMTGISLSTLQRAKQKRDEKEYTKSTNE
;
A
#
# COMPACT_ATOMS: atom_id res chain seq x y z
N MET A 1 -21.51 -7.05 25.46
CA MET A 1 -21.10 -5.64 25.25
C MET A 1 -21.14 -5.30 23.77
N VAL A 2 -21.49 -4.05 23.43
CA VAL A 2 -21.52 -3.57 22.06
C VAL A 2 -20.44 -2.48 21.93
N ILE A 3 -19.40 -2.75 21.13
CA ILE A 3 -18.27 -1.85 20.96
C ILE A 3 -18.24 -1.31 19.54
N GLY A 4 -18.20 0.00 19.39
CA GLY A 4 -18.08 0.69 18.12
C GLY A 4 -16.62 0.96 17.74
N TYR A 5 -16.30 0.89 16.44
CA TYR A 5 -15.03 1.35 15.90
C TYR A 5 -15.24 2.32 14.74
N ALA A 6 -14.64 3.50 14.85
CA ALA A 6 -14.68 4.55 13.84
C ALA A 6 -13.27 4.88 13.36
N ARG A 7 -13.10 5.03 12.03
CA ARG A 7 -11.82 5.37 11.42
C ARG A 7 -11.95 6.50 10.42
N VAL A 8 -11.04 7.48 10.52
CA VAL A 8 -10.95 8.57 9.53
C VAL A 8 -9.53 8.77 9.02
N SER A 9 -9.41 9.16 7.77
CA SER A 9 -8.26 9.87 7.24
C SER A 9 -8.48 11.36 7.50
N THR A 10 -7.49 12.15 7.68
CA THR A 10 -7.38 13.60 7.98
C THR A 10 -8.59 14.57 7.90
N LYS A 11 -9.75 14.21 7.39
CA LYS A 11 -10.93 15.08 7.29
C LYS A 11 -11.84 14.93 8.53
N LEU A 12 -11.83 15.94 9.39
CA LEU A 12 -12.57 16.02 10.65
C LEU A 12 -14.09 15.76 10.53
N GLN A 13 -14.71 16.15 9.45
CA GLN A 13 -16.17 16.05 9.27
C GLN A 13 -16.73 14.63 9.19
N SER A 14 -15.94 13.63 8.82
CA SER A 14 -16.43 12.25 8.69
C SER A 14 -16.35 11.42 9.97
N LEU A 15 -15.58 11.85 10.98
CA LEU A 15 -15.45 11.16 12.26
C LEU A 15 -16.68 11.36 13.13
N ASP A 16 -17.11 12.61 13.30
CA ASP A 16 -18.26 12.96 14.14
C ASP A 16 -19.54 12.29 13.62
N LEU A 17 -19.72 12.23 12.30
CA LEU A 17 -20.85 11.54 11.69
C LEU A 17 -20.82 10.02 11.98
N GLN A 18 -19.65 9.38 11.85
CA GLN A 18 -19.51 7.96 12.17
C GLN A 18 -19.75 7.67 13.64
N VAL A 19 -19.20 8.52 14.51
CA VAL A 19 -19.37 8.38 15.97
C VAL A 19 -20.85 8.52 16.32
N LYS A 20 -21.55 9.52 15.77
CA LYS A 20 -22.98 9.70 15.99
C LYS A 20 -23.79 8.47 15.56
N GLN A 21 -23.51 7.89 14.40
CA GLN A 21 -24.16 6.66 13.95
C GLN A 21 -23.90 5.47 14.88
N LEU A 22 -22.69 5.35 15.44
CA LEU A 22 -22.36 4.30 16.40
C LEU A 22 -23.04 4.53 17.78
N GLU A 23 -23.15 5.79 18.20
CA GLU A 23 -23.88 6.16 19.41
C GLU A 23 -25.39 5.91 19.27
N GLU A 24 -25.99 6.24 18.12
CA GLU A 24 -27.37 5.91 17.77
C GLU A 24 -27.61 4.37 17.76
N PHE A 25 -26.58 3.58 17.49
CA PHE A 25 -26.60 2.13 17.56
C PHE A 25 -26.42 1.57 18.99
N ASN A 26 -26.43 2.45 20.02
CA ASN A 26 -26.23 2.11 21.43
C ASN A 26 -24.91 1.39 21.72
N CYS A 27 -23.82 1.76 21.06
CA CYS A 27 -22.50 1.26 21.41
C CYS A 27 -22.11 1.77 22.81
N GLU A 28 -21.77 0.83 23.71
CA GLU A 28 -21.35 1.15 25.09
C GLU A 28 -20.00 1.89 25.12
N LYS A 29 -19.16 1.64 24.09
CA LYS A 29 -17.86 2.24 23.92
C LYS A 29 -17.52 2.41 22.44
N VAL A 30 -16.88 3.53 22.06
CA VAL A 30 -16.48 3.79 20.67
C VAL A 30 -14.99 4.09 20.62
N TYR A 31 -14.24 3.23 19.92
CA TYR A 31 -12.84 3.46 19.59
C TYR A 31 -12.73 4.32 18.35
N ARG A 32 -11.88 5.36 18.40
CA ARG A 32 -11.74 6.38 17.36
C ARG A 32 -10.32 6.37 16.84
N GLU A 33 -10.12 6.02 15.59
CA GLU A 33 -8.81 5.96 14.94
C GLU A 33 -8.64 7.10 13.94
N LYS A 34 -7.57 7.88 14.10
CA LYS A 34 -7.18 8.90 13.13
C LYS A 34 -5.91 8.45 12.42
N ILE A 35 -6.01 8.09 11.13
CA ILE A 35 -4.86 7.66 10.32
C ILE A 35 -4.34 8.87 9.56
N THR A 36 -3.12 9.30 9.89
CA THR A 36 -2.33 10.24 9.07
C THR A 36 -1.39 9.44 8.17
N GLY A 37 -1.09 9.94 6.96
CA GLY A 37 -0.36 9.20 5.91
C GLY A 37 1.00 8.59 6.31
N THR A 38 1.60 9.04 7.43
CA THR A 38 2.86 8.54 8.00
C THR A 38 2.67 7.47 9.08
N HIS A 39 1.54 7.42 9.77
CA HIS A 39 1.27 6.44 10.83
C HIS A 39 0.38 5.31 10.30
N LYS A 40 1.03 4.17 9.98
CA LYS A 40 0.36 2.94 9.52
C LYS A 40 -0.19 2.08 10.66
N GLU A 41 0.18 2.34 11.92
CA GLU A 41 -0.29 1.54 13.05
C GLU A 41 -1.71 1.92 13.47
N ARG A 42 -2.52 0.89 13.73
CA ARG A 42 -3.92 1.00 14.13
C ARG A 42 -4.06 0.62 15.60
N ALA A 43 -3.49 1.48 16.45
CA ALA A 43 -3.42 1.23 17.88
C ALA A 43 -4.82 1.12 18.53
N GLU A 44 -5.77 1.95 18.09
CA GLU A 44 -7.12 1.94 18.63
C GLU A 44 -7.92 0.70 18.16
N LEU A 45 -7.70 0.24 16.91
CA LEU A 45 -8.27 -1.04 16.47
C LEU A 45 -7.73 -2.20 17.30
N LYS A 46 -6.41 -2.25 17.50
CA LYS A 46 -5.78 -3.31 18.32
C LYS A 46 -6.36 -3.36 19.73
N LYS A 47 -6.54 -2.20 20.38
CA LYS A 47 -7.19 -2.09 21.70
C LYS A 47 -8.65 -2.57 21.66
N CYS A 48 -9.40 -2.13 20.64
CA CYS A 48 -10.78 -2.53 20.43
C CYS A 48 -10.90 -4.06 20.32
N LEU A 49 -10.10 -4.68 19.44
CA LEU A 49 -10.10 -6.11 19.22
C LEU A 49 -9.65 -6.91 20.46
N ALA A 50 -8.72 -6.36 21.26
CA ALA A 50 -8.25 -6.98 22.48
C ALA A 50 -9.29 -6.94 23.63
N GLU A 51 -10.13 -5.91 23.68
CA GLU A 51 -11.17 -5.76 24.71
C GLU A 51 -12.37 -6.66 24.47
N LEU A 52 -12.69 -6.97 23.22
CA LEU A 52 -13.83 -7.80 22.82
C LEU A 52 -13.71 -9.24 23.37
N LYS A 53 -14.78 -9.72 23.95
CA LYS A 53 -14.92 -11.07 24.52
C LYS A 53 -15.98 -11.89 23.77
N SER A 54 -15.99 -13.20 24.00
CA SER A 54 -17.03 -14.08 23.44
C SER A 54 -18.43 -13.58 23.80
N GLY A 55 -19.31 -13.51 22.83
CA GLY A 55 -20.67 -12.99 22.94
C GLY A 55 -20.81 -11.48 22.71
N ASP A 56 -19.69 -10.73 22.61
CA ASP A 56 -19.71 -9.30 22.29
C ASP A 56 -20.02 -9.03 20.80
N THR A 57 -20.33 -7.78 20.50
CA THR A 57 -20.58 -7.32 19.14
C THR A 57 -19.67 -6.14 18.80
N LEU A 58 -18.87 -6.28 17.73
CA LEU A 58 -18.16 -5.14 17.12
C LEU A 58 -19.09 -4.47 16.11
N VAL A 59 -19.23 -3.14 16.22
CA VAL A 59 -20.04 -2.34 15.29
C VAL A 59 -19.13 -1.38 14.50
N VAL A 60 -19.32 -1.39 13.18
CA VAL A 60 -18.66 -0.44 12.26
C VAL A 60 -19.68 0.15 11.30
N THR A 61 -19.50 1.36 10.85
CA THR A 61 -20.44 1.99 9.91
C THR A 61 -20.38 1.35 8.53
N LYS A 62 -19.16 0.99 8.08
CA LYS A 62 -18.89 0.33 6.80
C LYS A 62 -17.68 -0.59 6.94
N LEU A 63 -17.56 -1.59 6.07
CA LEU A 63 -16.45 -2.54 6.09
C LEU A 63 -15.08 -1.87 5.82
N ASP A 64 -15.04 -0.85 4.97
CA ASP A 64 -13.84 -0.08 4.66
C ASP A 64 -13.33 0.77 5.86
N ARG A 65 -14.12 0.90 6.92
CA ARG A 65 -13.69 1.48 8.20
C ARG A 65 -12.94 0.46 9.05
N LEU A 66 -13.36 -0.80 9.00
CA LEU A 66 -12.70 -1.88 9.74
C LEU A 66 -11.33 -2.23 9.15
N ALA A 67 -11.19 -2.23 7.82
CA ALA A 67 -10.00 -2.68 7.14
C ALA A 67 -9.52 -1.69 6.05
N ARG A 68 -8.33 -1.90 5.51
CA ARG A 68 -7.76 -1.11 4.40
C ARG A 68 -8.12 -1.70 3.04
N ASN A 69 -8.31 -2.99 3.01
CA ASN A 69 -8.74 -3.76 1.85
C ASN A 69 -9.67 -4.88 2.31
N LEU A 70 -10.31 -5.52 1.37
CA LEU A 70 -11.30 -6.55 1.64
C LEU A 70 -10.68 -7.79 2.29
N SER A 71 -9.48 -8.20 1.88
CA SER A 71 -8.78 -9.36 2.46
C SER A 71 -8.49 -9.17 3.96
N GLU A 72 -7.93 -8.00 4.35
CA GLU A 72 -7.70 -7.68 5.77
C GLU A 72 -9.02 -7.67 6.56
N GLY A 73 -10.10 -7.16 5.96
CA GLY A 73 -11.43 -7.15 6.59
C GLY A 73 -11.93 -8.55 6.88
N ILE A 74 -11.76 -9.45 5.94
CA ILE A 74 -12.16 -10.85 6.06
C ILE A 74 -11.34 -11.56 7.15
N GLU A 75 -10.01 -11.36 7.18
CA GLU A 75 -9.13 -11.94 8.21
C GLU A 75 -9.56 -11.50 9.63
N ILE A 76 -9.87 -10.21 9.79
CA ILE A 76 -10.35 -9.68 11.08
C ILE A 76 -11.69 -10.31 11.47
N ILE A 77 -12.64 -10.42 10.53
CA ILE A 77 -13.96 -10.98 10.80
C ILE A 77 -13.85 -12.48 11.10
N ASP A 78 -13.01 -13.23 10.40
CA ASP A 78 -12.79 -14.65 10.65
C ASP A 78 -12.18 -14.89 12.04
N ASP A 79 -11.22 -14.06 12.48
CA ASP A 79 -10.70 -14.10 13.86
C ASP A 79 -11.79 -13.83 14.88
N LEU A 80 -12.63 -12.82 14.66
CA LEU A 80 -13.75 -12.50 15.54
C LEU A 80 -14.77 -13.64 15.60
N PHE A 81 -15.05 -14.29 14.48
CA PHE A 81 -15.94 -15.46 14.42
C PHE A 81 -15.38 -16.65 15.22
N LYS A 82 -14.06 -16.92 15.13
CA LYS A 82 -13.40 -17.96 15.94
C LYS A 82 -13.51 -17.69 17.43
N ARG A 83 -13.53 -16.41 17.81
CA ARG A 83 -13.72 -15.97 19.20
C ARG A 83 -15.19 -15.85 19.63
N ASN A 84 -16.13 -16.26 18.77
CA ASN A 84 -17.58 -16.13 19.00
C ASN A 84 -18.04 -14.69 19.23
N ILE A 85 -17.46 -13.74 18.46
CA ILE A 85 -17.81 -12.33 18.48
C ILE A 85 -18.58 -12.01 17.20
N LYS A 86 -19.67 -11.27 17.32
CA LYS A 86 -20.48 -10.82 16.19
C LYS A 86 -19.89 -9.54 15.60
N VAL A 87 -20.06 -9.36 14.29
CA VAL A 87 -19.68 -8.12 13.62
C VAL A 87 -20.92 -7.50 12.98
N HIS A 88 -21.29 -6.30 13.42
CA HIS A 88 -22.36 -5.54 12.80
C HIS A 88 -21.78 -4.44 11.91
N VAL A 89 -22.03 -4.55 10.63
CA VAL A 89 -21.70 -3.51 9.65
C VAL A 89 -22.99 -2.77 9.31
N ILE A 90 -23.11 -1.51 9.71
CA ILE A 90 -24.41 -0.79 9.69
C ILE A 90 -25.07 -0.81 8.30
N ASN A 91 -24.32 -0.73 7.22
CA ASN A 91 -24.84 -0.74 5.85
C ASN A 91 -25.04 -2.16 5.26
N ILE A 92 -24.67 -3.22 5.97
CA ILE A 92 -24.76 -4.62 5.49
C ILE A 92 -25.67 -5.42 6.41
N GLY A 93 -25.52 -5.25 7.73
CA GLY A 93 -26.22 -6.02 8.75
C GLY A 93 -25.27 -6.79 9.68
N VAL A 94 -25.84 -7.71 10.45
CA VAL A 94 -25.08 -8.53 11.41
C VAL A 94 -24.44 -9.71 10.68
N LEU A 95 -23.14 -9.84 10.87
CA LEU A 95 -22.34 -10.98 10.42
C LEU A 95 -22.02 -11.84 11.65
N GLU A 96 -22.46 -13.09 11.61
CA GLU A 96 -22.28 -14.07 12.68
C GLU A 96 -21.64 -15.35 12.16
N ASN A 97 -21.07 -16.15 13.05
CA ASN A 97 -20.49 -17.44 12.71
C ASN A 97 -21.59 -18.50 12.44
N THR A 98 -22.46 -18.22 11.49
CA THR A 98 -23.50 -19.10 10.97
C THR A 98 -23.10 -19.64 9.59
N THR A 99 -23.80 -20.64 9.09
CA THR A 99 -23.61 -21.15 7.71
C THR A 99 -23.76 -20.04 6.68
N MET A 100 -24.77 -19.17 6.84
CA MET A 100 -25.00 -18.04 5.96
C MET A 100 -23.91 -16.97 6.09
N GLY A 101 -23.46 -16.65 7.32
CA GLY A 101 -22.35 -15.71 7.55
C GLY A 101 -21.05 -16.19 6.92
N ARG A 102 -20.71 -17.47 7.04
CA ARG A 102 -19.54 -18.07 6.38
C ARG A 102 -19.66 -18.05 4.87
N PHE A 103 -20.84 -18.36 4.33
CA PHE A 103 -21.09 -18.27 2.90
C PHE A 103 -20.89 -16.82 2.40
N PHE A 104 -21.42 -15.83 3.11
CA PHE A 104 -21.21 -14.42 2.78
C PHE A 104 -19.73 -14.05 2.79
N MET A 105 -18.98 -14.51 3.79
CA MET A 105 -17.53 -14.29 3.86
C MET A 105 -16.78 -14.92 2.68
N GLN A 106 -17.18 -16.13 2.26
CA GLN A 106 -16.61 -16.78 1.08
C GLN A 106 -16.89 -16.00 -0.21
N CYS A 107 -18.11 -15.49 -0.37
CA CYS A 107 -18.44 -14.61 -1.49
C CYS A 107 -17.55 -13.34 -1.49
N MET A 108 -17.36 -12.72 -0.33
CA MET A 108 -16.50 -11.54 -0.21
C MET A 108 -15.02 -11.84 -0.54
N LEU A 109 -14.51 -13.03 -0.12
CA LEU A 109 -13.17 -13.49 -0.53
C LEU A 109 -13.03 -13.60 -2.04
N SER A 110 -14.01 -14.23 -2.69
CA SER A 110 -14.01 -14.38 -4.16
C SER A 110 -14.04 -13.02 -4.86
N PHE A 111 -14.82 -12.06 -4.37
CA PHE A 111 -14.82 -10.70 -4.89
C PHE A 111 -13.46 -10.00 -4.71
N ALA A 112 -12.82 -10.17 -3.54
CA ALA A 112 -11.50 -9.59 -3.29
C ALA A 112 -10.42 -10.16 -4.24
N GLU A 113 -10.50 -11.44 -4.54
CA GLU A 113 -9.60 -12.11 -5.47
C GLU A 113 -9.82 -11.61 -6.91
N VAL A 114 -11.06 -11.51 -7.36
CA VAL A 114 -11.42 -10.96 -8.67
C VAL A 114 -10.94 -9.51 -8.79
N GLU A 115 -11.19 -8.65 -7.80
CA GLU A 115 -10.73 -7.26 -7.80
C GLU A 115 -9.20 -7.18 -7.93
N ARG A 116 -8.47 -8.00 -7.17
CA ARG A 116 -7.02 -8.06 -7.23
C ARG A 116 -6.52 -8.49 -8.62
N ASN A 117 -7.14 -9.51 -9.20
CA ASN A 117 -6.77 -10.01 -10.54
C ASN A 117 -7.02 -8.94 -11.60
N MET A 118 -8.15 -8.26 -11.57
CA MET A 118 -8.45 -7.13 -12.47
C MET A 118 -7.44 -5.98 -12.35
N ILE A 119 -6.95 -5.69 -11.14
CA ILE A 119 -5.89 -4.67 -10.93
C ILE A 119 -4.59 -5.14 -11.58
N VAL A 120 -4.19 -6.40 -11.39
CA VAL A 120 -2.97 -6.97 -11.97
C VAL A 120 -3.04 -6.99 -13.50
N GLU A 121 -4.17 -7.39 -14.07
CA GLU A 121 -4.41 -7.36 -15.52
C GLU A 121 -4.25 -5.94 -16.08
N ARG A 122 -4.91 -4.96 -15.48
CA ARG A 122 -4.79 -3.55 -15.89
C ARG A 122 -3.35 -3.01 -15.80
N ILE A 123 -2.60 -3.41 -14.76
CA ILE A 123 -1.19 -3.04 -14.63
C ILE A 123 -0.37 -3.67 -15.75
N ASN A 124 -0.58 -4.95 -16.04
CA ASN A 124 0.14 -5.65 -17.10
C ASN A 124 -0.15 -5.06 -18.48
N GLU A 125 -1.41 -4.78 -18.80
CA GLU A 125 -1.82 -4.07 -20.01
C GLU A 125 -1.15 -2.68 -20.10
N GLY A 126 -1.12 -1.93 -18.99
CA GLY A 126 -0.44 -0.64 -18.93
C GLY A 126 1.07 -0.74 -19.18
N ILE A 127 1.73 -1.77 -18.63
CA ILE A 127 3.15 -2.03 -18.86
C ILE A 127 3.41 -2.43 -20.31
N GLU A 128 2.57 -3.26 -20.90
CA GLU A 128 2.69 -3.70 -22.29
C GLU A 128 2.51 -2.53 -23.26
N ASN A 129 1.48 -1.71 -23.04
CA ASN A 129 1.28 -0.47 -23.80
C ASN A 129 2.45 0.49 -23.67
N ALA A 130 3.04 0.61 -22.47
CA ALA A 130 4.20 1.45 -22.25
C ALA A 130 5.47 0.90 -22.93
N LYS A 131 5.65 -0.42 -23.00
CA LYS A 131 6.77 -1.05 -23.74
C LYS A 131 6.69 -0.78 -25.26
N ASN A 132 5.47 -0.76 -25.78
CA ASN A 132 5.21 -0.54 -27.21
C ASN A 132 5.23 0.95 -27.60
N ASN A 133 5.28 1.87 -26.64
CA ASN A 133 5.33 3.30 -26.90
C ASN A 133 6.76 3.85 -26.70
N PRO A 134 7.47 4.24 -27.78
CA PRO A 134 8.85 4.74 -27.68
C PRO A 134 9.00 6.05 -26.88
N ASN A 135 7.89 6.75 -26.66
CA ASN A 135 7.89 8.00 -25.90
C ASN A 135 7.74 7.77 -24.37
N ILE A 136 7.46 6.54 -23.94
CA ILE A 136 7.30 6.21 -22.52
C ILE A 136 8.56 5.52 -22.00
N MET A 137 9.25 6.17 -21.08
CA MET A 137 10.41 5.59 -20.42
C MET A 137 9.96 4.78 -19.20
N LEU A 138 10.06 3.46 -19.28
CA LEU A 138 9.78 2.56 -18.16
C LEU A 138 10.88 2.60 -17.11
N GLY A 139 10.50 2.62 -15.85
CA GLY A 139 11.40 2.58 -14.71
C GLY A 139 11.67 3.95 -14.09
N ARG A 140 12.67 3.99 -13.20
CA ARG A 140 13.06 5.24 -12.52
C ARG A 140 13.70 6.20 -13.51
N PRO A 141 13.29 7.48 -13.59
CA PRO A 141 13.93 8.48 -14.43
C PRO A 141 15.43 8.55 -14.14
N LYS A 142 16.24 8.66 -15.22
CA LYS A 142 17.68 8.80 -15.07
C LYS A 142 17.98 10.15 -14.41
N LYS A 143 18.73 10.13 -13.31
CA LYS A 143 19.10 11.34 -12.56
C LYS A 143 20.06 12.25 -13.36
N TYR A 144 20.86 11.66 -14.25
CA TYR A 144 21.85 12.36 -15.07
C TYR A 144 21.65 11.99 -16.53
N THR A 145 21.83 12.95 -17.43
CA THR A 145 21.83 12.72 -18.89
C THR A 145 23.08 11.96 -19.31
N GLN A 146 23.04 11.35 -20.50
CA GLN A 146 24.21 10.64 -21.04
C GLN A 146 25.38 11.63 -21.23
N MET A 147 25.10 12.83 -21.72
CA MET A 147 26.11 13.88 -21.91
C MET A 147 26.80 14.25 -20.58
N GLN A 148 26.06 14.38 -19.48
CA GLN A 148 26.63 14.64 -18.16
C GLN A 148 27.54 13.52 -17.68
N LEU A 149 27.14 12.25 -17.93
CA LEU A 149 27.95 11.08 -17.56
C LEU A 149 29.22 10.99 -18.42
N ASP A 150 29.14 11.24 -19.73
CA ASP A 150 30.26 11.19 -20.64
C ASP A 150 31.30 12.29 -20.30
N HIS A 151 30.86 13.52 -20.05
CA HIS A 151 31.71 14.59 -19.57
C HIS A 151 32.38 14.24 -18.22
N ALA A 152 31.65 13.67 -17.30
CA ALA A 152 32.22 13.27 -16.02
C ALA A 152 33.23 12.13 -16.15
N VAL A 153 33.07 11.21 -17.10
CA VAL A 153 34.07 10.16 -17.41
C VAL A 153 35.31 10.74 -18.07
N GLU A 154 35.18 11.76 -18.93
CA GLU A 154 36.32 12.47 -19.51
C GLU A 154 37.17 13.17 -18.44
N LEU A 155 36.55 13.80 -17.46
CA LEU A 155 37.23 14.41 -16.31
C LEU A 155 38.04 13.41 -15.48
N LEU A 156 37.66 12.11 -15.48
CA LEU A 156 38.43 11.07 -14.80
C LEU A 156 39.78 10.76 -15.42
N ASN A 157 40.05 11.20 -16.65
CA ASN A 157 41.37 11.04 -17.28
C ASN A 157 42.47 11.90 -16.61
N SER A 158 42.08 13.03 -16.00
CA SER A 158 42.98 13.98 -15.35
C SER A 158 42.70 14.20 -13.87
N ASN A 159 41.63 13.60 -13.32
CA ASN A 159 41.21 13.83 -11.95
C ASN A 159 40.83 12.53 -11.24
N SER A 160 40.98 12.52 -9.90
CA SER A 160 40.51 11.38 -9.08
C SER A 160 38.99 11.32 -9.02
N TYR A 161 38.46 10.12 -8.81
CA TYR A 161 37.00 9.90 -8.61
C TYR A 161 36.39 10.81 -7.54
N LYS A 162 37.14 11.07 -6.44
CA LYS A 162 36.63 11.96 -5.36
C LYS A 162 36.52 13.41 -5.84
N ASN A 163 37.48 13.88 -6.64
CA ASN A 163 37.47 15.24 -7.20
C ASN A 163 36.34 15.40 -8.22
N VAL A 164 36.20 14.45 -9.17
CA VAL A 164 35.11 14.47 -10.16
C VAL A 164 33.74 14.39 -9.49
N SER A 165 33.59 13.56 -8.46
CA SER A 165 32.33 13.49 -7.70
C SER A 165 32.00 14.83 -7.03
N ARG A 166 32.99 15.54 -6.50
CA ARG A 166 32.81 16.87 -5.89
C ARG A 166 32.45 17.94 -6.94
N MET A 167 33.10 17.90 -8.12
CA MET A 167 32.87 18.87 -9.20
C MET A 167 31.50 18.68 -9.87
N THR A 168 31.09 17.44 -10.10
CA THR A 168 29.89 17.12 -10.90
C THR A 168 28.64 16.80 -10.06
N GLY A 169 28.81 16.57 -8.74
CA GLY A 169 27.73 16.10 -7.87
C GLY A 169 27.26 14.65 -8.13
N ILE A 170 27.99 13.91 -8.99
CA ILE A 170 27.69 12.53 -9.35
C ILE A 170 28.37 11.61 -8.32
N SER A 171 27.61 10.62 -7.78
CA SER A 171 28.16 9.71 -6.78
C SER A 171 29.29 8.83 -7.35
N LEU A 172 30.22 8.42 -6.49
CA LEU A 172 31.36 7.56 -6.87
C LEU A 172 30.90 6.27 -7.56
N SER A 173 29.87 5.63 -7.05
CA SER A 173 29.32 4.41 -7.63
C SER A 173 28.71 4.62 -9.02
N THR A 174 28.13 5.79 -9.28
CA THR A 174 27.60 6.15 -10.60
C THR A 174 28.73 6.42 -11.59
N LEU A 175 29.80 7.11 -11.16
CA LEU A 175 30.98 7.36 -11.98
C LEU A 175 31.69 6.06 -12.38
N GLN A 176 31.86 5.13 -11.44
CA GLN A 176 32.46 3.83 -11.70
C GLN A 176 31.65 3.02 -12.74
N ARG A 177 30.33 2.95 -12.58
CA ARG A 177 29.46 2.28 -13.56
C ARG A 177 29.47 2.96 -14.93
N ALA A 178 29.52 4.29 -14.96
CA ALA A 178 29.56 5.03 -16.22
C ALA A 178 30.88 4.77 -16.97
N LYS A 179 32.03 4.75 -16.26
CA LYS A 179 33.34 4.45 -16.84
C LYS A 179 33.37 3.01 -17.35
N GLN A 180 33.00 2.04 -16.54
CA GLN A 180 32.96 0.63 -16.95
C GLN A 180 32.12 0.43 -18.22
N LYS A 181 30.97 1.05 -18.31
CA LYS A 181 30.08 0.94 -19.48
C LYS A 181 30.66 1.61 -20.73
N ARG A 182 31.51 2.64 -20.57
CA ARG A 182 32.25 3.24 -21.68
C ARG A 182 33.36 2.31 -22.15
N ASP A 183 34.15 1.78 -21.22
CA ASP A 183 35.27 0.86 -21.52
C ASP A 183 34.77 -0.42 -22.25
N GLU A 184 33.64 -0.97 -21.81
CA GLU A 184 32.95 -2.10 -22.47
C GLU A 184 32.52 -1.76 -23.91
N LYS A 185 32.00 -0.57 -24.15
CA LYS A 185 31.60 -0.12 -25.49
C LYS A 185 32.79 0.09 -26.42
N GLU A 186 33.90 0.62 -25.91
CA GLU A 186 35.12 0.81 -26.66
C GLU A 186 35.76 -0.51 -27.03
N TYR A 187 35.78 -1.48 -26.10
CA TYR A 187 36.24 -2.85 -26.34
C TYR A 187 35.41 -3.56 -27.41
N THR A 188 34.09 -3.44 -27.36
CA THR A 188 33.19 -4.09 -28.34
C THR A 188 33.32 -3.47 -29.75
N LYS A 189 33.68 -2.22 -29.86
CA LYS A 189 33.95 -1.57 -31.16
C LYS A 189 35.28 -2.02 -31.76
N SER A 190 36.32 -2.18 -30.95
CA SER A 190 37.66 -2.59 -31.42
C SER A 190 37.76 -4.07 -31.78
N THR A 191 36.78 -4.90 -31.40
CA THR A 191 36.72 -6.34 -31.70
C THR A 191 35.91 -6.63 -32.98
N ASN A 192 35.15 -5.67 -33.48
CA ASN A 192 34.30 -5.79 -34.68
C ASN A 192 34.87 -5.05 -35.93
N GLU A 193 36.07 -4.49 -35.82
CA GLU A 193 36.93 -3.99 -36.93
C GLU A 193 38.07 -5.00 -37.20
#